data_6c151b2017224fc271f8e999d01e00ac
#
_entry.id   6c151b2017224fc271f8e999d01e00ac
#
_cell.length_a   1.000
_cell.length_b   1.000
_cell.length_c   1.000
_cell.angle_alpha   90.00
_cell.angle_beta   90.00
_cell.angle_gamma   90.00
#
_symmetry.space_group_name_H-M   'P 1'
#
loop_
_entity.id
_entity.type
_entity.pdbx_description
1 polymer ?
#
loop_
_entity_poly.entity_id
_entity_poly.type
_entity_poly.pdbx_seq_one_letter_code
_entity_poly.pdbx_strand_id
1 'polypeptide(L)'
;MTAEPFASGGGSQRIIFDGLNLSLARGTGIATYTRMLTRAAHDLGHEVGVLYSTPFTPAKDRLLREIAFFDEKRPSMSGKRKLTLRRALNHAIDQTRYHLPVKPLPVELSGAVVARQFKRTLDAHDRVFVARNLFANARTYFSRTKEFVNLAFEPRPDILHCTYPLPLRVKSARNIYTIHDLVPLRLPFTTEDNKRQLFRLLKKVAKEADHIVTVSENSKRDIIELLGVEESRISNTYQTVDFPREWIERPAAAVANQLEGHFGLGLYEYLLFYGALEPKKNVRRLIDAYLASDVDIPLVLVVAGGWQNDAEMRLLADRNECEGVRKRSGRGIHRLDYVSFATLVTLIRGARAVIFPSLYEGFGLPVLEAMVLGTPVVASRESALPEVAGEAALLVDPYDTDQIARAIATIVNDADLRAELARRGPLQAAKFSVERYRERVAEVYAALR
;
A
#
# COMPACT_ATOMS: atom_id res chain seq x y z
N MET A 1 25.39 -13.66 9.35
CA MET A 1 25.38 -14.77 8.37
C MET A 1 24.87 -14.16 7.09
N THR A 2 25.75 -13.96 6.13
CA THR A 2 25.42 -13.48 4.77
C THR A 2 24.69 -14.63 4.09
N ALA A 3 23.43 -14.41 3.72
CA ALA A 3 22.66 -15.36 2.93
C ALA A 3 23.35 -15.51 1.56
N GLU A 4 23.69 -16.75 1.19
CA GLU A 4 24.15 -17.08 -0.15
C GLU A 4 23.06 -16.65 -1.16
N PRO A 5 23.45 -16.11 -2.32
CA PRO A 5 22.48 -15.77 -3.35
C PRO A 5 21.88 -17.08 -3.89
N PHE A 6 20.56 -17.16 -3.87
CA PHE A 6 19.82 -18.23 -4.53
C PHE A 6 20.23 -18.24 -6.02
N ALA A 7 20.95 -19.28 -6.43
CA ALA A 7 21.26 -19.52 -7.83
C ALA A 7 19.95 -19.89 -8.56
N SER A 8 19.19 -18.90 -8.99
CA SER A 8 18.13 -19.10 -9.96
C SER A 8 18.79 -19.35 -11.31
N GLY A 9 18.59 -20.52 -11.90
CA GLY A 9 19.12 -20.92 -13.21
C GLY A 9 18.55 -20.13 -14.41
N GLY A 10 18.26 -18.87 -14.24
CA GLY A 10 17.70 -17.97 -15.23
C GLY A 10 18.46 -16.66 -15.29
N GLY A 11 18.87 -16.22 -16.49
CA GLY A 11 19.60 -14.98 -16.72
C GLY A 11 18.93 -13.75 -16.12
N SER A 12 19.72 -12.75 -15.70
CA SER A 12 19.25 -11.46 -15.21
C SER A 12 18.40 -10.74 -16.26
N GLN A 13 17.25 -10.20 -15.86
CA GLN A 13 16.37 -9.39 -16.71
C GLN A 13 16.45 -7.94 -16.25
N ARG A 14 16.28 -7.00 -17.17
CA ARG A 14 16.12 -5.58 -16.85
C ARG A 14 14.65 -5.26 -16.69
N ILE A 15 14.24 -4.88 -15.47
CA ILE A 15 12.86 -4.61 -15.11
C ILE A 15 12.70 -3.14 -14.74
N ILE A 16 11.75 -2.44 -15.38
CA ILE A 16 11.41 -1.06 -15.02
C ILE A 16 10.08 -1.07 -14.27
N PHE A 17 10.07 -0.46 -13.09
CA PHE A 17 8.89 -0.24 -12.27
C PHE A 17 8.44 1.22 -12.32
N ASP A 18 7.14 1.47 -12.12
CA ASP A 18 6.67 2.82 -11.86
C ASP A 18 6.93 3.23 -10.40
N GLY A 19 7.36 4.48 -10.21
CA GLY A 19 7.59 5.09 -8.90
C GLY A 19 6.43 5.95 -8.41
N LEU A 20 5.21 5.79 -8.95
CA LEU A 20 4.06 6.64 -8.61
C LEU A 20 3.82 6.66 -7.10
N ASN A 21 3.68 5.50 -6.50
CA ASN A 21 3.36 5.37 -5.08
C ASN A 21 4.58 5.61 -4.16
N LEU A 22 5.80 5.37 -4.66
CA LEU A 22 7.04 5.69 -3.93
C LEU A 22 7.28 7.20 -3.78
N SER A 23 6.65 8.00 -4.64
CA SER A 23 6.76 9.47 -4.62
C SER A 23 5.84 10.13 -3.59
N LEU A 24 4.96 9.39 -2.93
CA LEU A 24 4.01 9.93 -1.97
C LEU A 24 4.72 10.18 -0.63
N ALA A 25 4.53 11.38 -0.08
CA ALA A 25 5.13 11.79 1.19
C ALA A 25 4.64 10.92 2.38
N ARG A 26 3.43 10.38 2.27
CA ARG A 26 2.85 9.43 3.24
C ARG A 26 2.70 8.09 2.54
N GLY A 27 3.39 7.06 3.06
CA GLY A 27 3.33 5.71 2.50
C GLY A 27 1.91 5.14 2.55
N THR A 28 1.50 4.51 1.44
CA THR A 28 0.25 3.74 1.34
C THR A 28 0.60 2.25 1.30
N GLY A 29 -0.39 1.35 1.45
CA GLY A 29 -0.19 -0.08 1.25
C GLY A 29 0.45 -0.40 -0.11
N ILE A 30 0.09 0.35 -1.17
CA ILE A 30 0.70 0.20 -2.51
C ILE A 30 2.17 0.63 -2.51
N ALA A 31 2.55 1.66 -1.73
CA ALA A 31 3.96 2.04 -1.61
C ALA A 31 4.78 0.95 -0.89
N THR A 32 4.20 0.28 0.10
CA THR A 32 4.81 -0.88 0.76
C THR A 32 4.97 -2.03 -0.23
N TYR A 33 3.92 -2.36 -0.98
CA TYR A 33 3.98 -3.35 -2.05
C TYR A 33 5.08 -3.06 -3.07
N THR A 34 5.14 -1.82 -3.59
CA THR A 34 6.15 -1.43 -4.59
C THR A 34 7.57 -1.60 -4.05
N ARG A 35 7.83 -1.20 -2.80
CA ARG A 35 9.14 -1.41 -2.14
C ARG A 35 9.50 -2.89 -2.01
N MET A 36 8.54 -3.72 -1.58
CA MET A 36 8.77 -5.16 -1.43
C MET A 36 8.99 -5.83 -2.78
N LEU A 37 8.26 -5.41 -3.81
CA LEU A 37 8.39 -5.96 -5.16
C LEU A 37 9.74 -5.59 -5.81
N THR A 38 10.16 -4.31 -5.73
CA THR A 38 11.45 -3.87 -6.27
C THR A 38 12.61 -4.57 -5.54
N ARG A 39 12.52 -4.72 -4.21
CA ARG A 39 13.51 -5.46 -3.43
C ARG A 39 13.55 -6.94 -3.80
N ALA A 40 12.38 -7.59 -3.93
CA ALA A 40 12.32 -9.00 -4.33
C ALA A 40 12.95 -9.21 -5.73
N ALA A 41 12.68 -8.32 -6.69
CA ALA A 41 13.27 -8.39 -8.01
C ALA A 41 14.80 -8.20 -7.98
N HIS A 42 15.30 -7.24 -7.21
CA HIS A 42 16.73 -7.00 -7.01
C HIS A 42 17.41 -8.20 -6.31
N ASP A 43 16.81 -8.74 -5.24
CA ASP A 43 17.33 -9.90 -4.51
C ASP A 43 17.37 -11.18 -5.38
N LEU A 44 16.53 -11.26 -6.42
CA LEU A 44 16.53 -12.31 -7.44
C LEU A 44 17.60 -12.11 -8.53
N GLY A 45 18.40 -11.04 -8.44
CA GLY A 45 19.48 -10.74 -9.37
C GLY A 45 19.05 -10.05 -10.67
N HIS A 46 17.84 -9.46 -10.70
CA HIS A 46 17.40 -8.63 -11.83
C HIS A 46 17.95 -7.22 -11.72
N GLU A 47 18.18 -6.54 -12.87
CA GLU A 47 18.51 -5.12 -12.92
C GLU A 47 17.22 -4.31 -12.74
N VAL A 48 17.10 -3.59 -11.61
CA VAL A 48 15.88 -2.86 -11.21
C VAL A 48 16.01 -1.38 -11.58
N GLY A 49 15.15 -0.92 -12.49
CA GLY A 49 14.97 0.50 -12.78
C GLY A 49 13.64 1.03 -12.24
N VAL A 50 13.62 2.27 -11.76
CA VAL A 50 12.37 2.90 -11.30
C VAL A 50 12.14 4.22 -12.01
N LEU A 51 10.93 4.39 -12.57
CA LEU A 51 10.50 5.57 -13.31
C LEU A 51 9.70 6.50 -12.42
N TYR A 52 10.21 7.69 -12.18
CA TYR A 52 9.55 8.75 -11.42
C TYR A 52 8.96 9.83 -12.33
N SER A 53 7.85 10.40 -11.88
CA SER A 53 7.22 11.56 -12.53
C SER A 53 7.54 12.83 -11.75
N THR A 54 8.15 13.82 -12.43
CA THR A 54 8.57 15.07 -11.81
C THR A 54 7.69 16.24 -12.27
N PRO A 55 7.40 17.25 -11.42
CA PRO A 55 6.63 18.42 -11.82
C PRO A 55 7.43 19.42 -12.67
N PHE A 56 8.72 19.21 -12.82
CA PHE A 56 9.63 20.06 -13.58
C PHE A 56 10.20 19.32 -14.78
N THR A 57 10.71 20.08 -15.76
CA THR A 57 11.45 19.50 -16.88
C THR A 57 12.81 19.04 -16.39
N PRO A 58 13.16 17.75 -16.56
CA PRO A 58 14.48 17.26 -16.14
C PRO A 58 15.61 18.02 -16.86
N ALA A 59 16.63 18.43 -16.13
CA ALA A 59 17.77 19.13 -16.69
C ALA A 59 18.57 18.23 -17.66
N LYS A 60 19.19 18.83 -18.68
CA LYS A 60 20.11 18.12 -19.57
C LYS A 60 21.41 17.76 -18.85
N ASP A 61 21.89 18.66 -18.01
CA ASP A 61 23.05 18.41 -17.16
C ASP A 61 22.72 17.32 -16.12
N ARG A 62 23.66 16.38 -15.95
CA ARG A 62 23.47 15.18 -15.11
C ARG A 62 23.41 15.51 -13.62
N LEU A 63 24.32 16.37 -13.14
CA LEU A 63 24.38 16.76 -11.73
C LEU A 63 23.17 17.62 -11.33
N LEU A 64 22.78 18.57 -12.18
CA LEU A 64 21.56 19.38 -11.93
C LEU A 64 20.30 18.52 -11.91
N ARG A 65 20.27 17.45 -12.69
CA ARG A 65 19.16 16.50 -12.70
C ARG A 65 19.11 15.68 -11.42
N GLU A 66 20.28 15.22 -10.90
CA GLU A 66 20.37 14.53 -9.62
C GLU A 66 19.97 15.48 -8.46
N ILE A 67 20.48 16.70 -8.43
CA ILE A 67 20.11 17.72 -7.43
C ILE A 67 18.60 17.95 -7.46
N ALA A 68 18.01 18.18 -8.64
CA ALA A 68 16.58 18.41 -8.79
C ALA A 68 15.72 17.18 -8.42
N PHE A 69 16.25 15.98 -8.54
CA PHE A 69 15.56 14.75 -8.12
C PHE A 69 15.44 14.67 -6.59
N PHE A 70 16.46 15.09 -5.85
CA PHE A 70 16.49 15.07 -4.38
C PHE A 70 16.00 16.37 -3.73
N ASP A 71 15.64 17.41 -4.47
CA ASP A 71 15.10 18.63 -3.91
C ASP A 71 13.68 18.41 -3.35
N GLU A 72 13.56 18.41 -2.02
CA GLU A 72 12.30 18.24 -1.29
C GLU A 72 11.35 19.43 -1.37
N LYS A 73 11.85 20.62 -1.71
CA LYS A 73 11.00 21.82 -1.92
C LYS A 73 10.11 21.68 -3.16
N ARG A 74 9.85 20.44 -3.57
CA ARG A 74 8.91 20.14 -4.65
C ARG A 74 7.53 20.66 -4.25
N PRO A 75 6.89 21.45 -5.10
CA PRO A 75 5.53 21.88 -4.83
C PRO A 75 4.66 20.63 -4.73
N SER A 76 4.11 20.40 -3.53
CA SER A 76 3.15 19.32 -3.27
C SER A 76 2.08 19.30 -4.36
N MET A 77 1.79 18.11 -4.91
CA MET A 77 0.73 17.96 -5.92
C MET A 77 -0.69 18.15 -5.34
N SER A 78 -0.84 18.38 -4.02
CA SER A 78 -2.13 18.47 -3.32
C SER A 78 -2.79 19.86 -3.33
N GLY A 79 -2.18 20.88 -3.88
CA GLY A 79 -2.80 22.20 -3.97
C GLY A 79 -3.60 22.38 -5.26
N LYS A 80 -4.87 22.81 -5.18
CA LYS A 80 -5.66 23.34 -6.33
C LYS A 80 -4.93 24.55 -6.91
N ARG A 81 -3.91 24.32 -7.76
CA ARG A 81 -3.14 25.37 -8.41
C ARG A 81 -3.97 25.95 -9.54
N LYS A 82 -4.25 27.25 -9.49
CA LYS A 82 -4.87 27.99 -10.60
C LYS A 82 -4.14 27.69 -11.92
N LEU A 83 -4.88 27.25 -12.92
CA LEU A 83 -4.38 26.99 -14.27
C LEU A 83 -3.94 28.32 -14.89
N THR A 84 -2.64 28.57 -14.98
CA THR A 84 -2.15 29.72 -15.78
C THR A 84 -2.17 29.32 -17.24
N LEU A 85 -2.46 30.30 -18.12
CA LEU A 85 -2.55 30.12 -19.59
C LEU A 85 -1.32 29.38 -20.16
N ARG A 86 -0.12 29.71 -19.65
CA ARG A 86 1.16 29.06 -19.99
C ARG A 86 1.21 27.58 -19.62
N ARG A 87 0.55 27.20 -18.50
CA ARG A 87 0.47 25.79 -18.09
C ARG A 87 -0.51 25.00 -18.93
N ALA A 88 -1.64 25.60 -19.28
CA ALA A 88 -2.61 24.98 -20.17
C ALA A 88 -1.99 24.74 -21.56
N LEU A 89 -1.23 25.72 -22.08
CA LEU A 89 -0.52 25.60 -23.36
C LEU A 89 0.56 24.52 -23.32
N ASN A 90 1.40 24.49 -22.27
CA ASN A 90 2.41 23.45 -22.09
C ASN A 90 1.77 22.05 -21.95
N HIS A 91 0.65 21.96 -21.25
CA HIS A 91 -0.09 20.70 -21.12
C HIS A 91 -0.66 20.25 -22.48
N ALA A 92 -1.19 21.17 -23.29
CA ALA A 92 -1.66 20.86 -24.65
C ALA A 92 -0.51 20.38 -25.56
N ILE A 93 0.64 21.04 -25.50
CA ILE A 93 1.84 20.65 -26.25
C ILE A 93 2.35 19.26 -25.78
N ASP A 94 2.39 18.99 -24.47
CA ASP A 94 2.75 17.67 -23.96
C ASP A 94 1.79 16.59 -24.48
N GLN A 95 0.48 16.87 -24.54
CA GLN A 95 -0.53 15.93 -25.05
C GLN A 95 -0.34 15.58 -26.53
N THR A 96 0.03 16.55 -27.37
CA THR A 96 0.29 16.29 -28.80
C THR A 96 1.57 15.46 -29.01
N ARG A 97 2.55 15.56 -28.11
CA ARG A 97 3.80 14.80 -28.18
C ARG A 97 3.65 13.34 -27.82
N TYR A 98 2.61 12.95 -27.07
CA TYR A 98 2.42 11.54 -26.63
C TYR A 98 2.02 10.56 -27.76
N HIS A 99 1.82 11.05 -28.98
CA HIS A 99 1.79 10.19 -30.17
C HIS A 99 3.16 9.59 -30.49
N LEU A 100 4.25 10.25 -30.05
CA LEU A 100 5.61 9.76 -30.13
C LEU A 100 6.03 9.11 -28.81
N PRO A 101 6.97 8.14 -28.81
CA PRO A 101 7.49 7.56 -27.61
C PRO A 101 8.14 8.59 -26.69
N VAL A 102 7.75 8.59 -25.42
CA VAL A 102 8.40 9.39 -24.38
C VAL A 102 9.70 8.72 -23.99
N LYS A 103 10.81 9.48 -23.96
CA LYS A 103 12.12 9.02 -23.51
C LYS A 103 12.38 9.55 -22.10
N PRO A 104 12.21 8.72 -21.03
CA PRO A 104 12.60 9.11 -19.68
C PRO A 104 14.13 9.33 -19.61
N LEU A 105 14.55 10.32 -18.84
CA LEU A 105 15.98 10.61 -18.65
C LEU A 105 16.51 9.88 -17.43
N PRO A 106 17.69 9.24 -17.51
CA PRO A 106 18.33 8.60 -16.37
C PRO A 106 18.79 9.66 -15.35
N VAL A 107 18.64 9.36 -14.07
CA VAL A 107 19.26 10.08 -12.96
C VAL A 107 20.44 9.26 -12.50
N GLU A 108 21.64 9.80 -12.66
CA GLU A 108 22.86 9.16 -12.18
C GLU A 108 22.98 9.47 -10.67
N LEU A 109 23.02 8.41 -9.87
CA LEU A 109 23.25 8.52 -8.43
C LEU A 109 24.76 8.58 -8.20
N SER A 110 25.35 9.77 -8.38
CA SER A 110 26.80 9.97 -8.35
C SER A 110 27.40 9.90 -6.95
N GLY A 111 26.55 10.06 -5.91
CA GLY A 111 26.99 10.22 -4.52
C GLY A 111 27.45 11.65 -4.17
N ALA A 112 27.47 12.58 -5.14
CA ALA A 112 27.75 13.99 -4.87
C ALA A 112 26.63 14.66 -4.08
N VAL A 113 25.39 14.18 -4.25
CA VAL A 113 24.22 14.63 -3.49
C VAL A 113 24.03 13.76 -2.25
N VAL A 114 23.97 14.38 -1.06
CA VAL A 114 23.75 13.67 0.20
C VAL A 114 22.26 13.29 0.31
N ALA A 115 21.94 12.04 -0.02
CA ALA A 115 20.58 11.51 -0.09
C ALA A 115 20.27 10.45 0.99
N ARG A 116 20.86 10.59 2.20
CA ARG A 116 20.75 9.58 3.29
C ARG A 116 19.30 9.22 3.65
N GLN A 117 18.40 10.18 3.64
CA GLN A 117 16.97 9.97 3.92
C GLN A 117 16.24 9.13 2.87
N PHE A 118 16.77 9.07 1.64
CA PHE A 118 16.21 8.26 0.54
C PHE A 118 16.84 6.87 0.45
N LYS A 119 17.87 6.58 1.26
CA LYS A 119 18.63 5.34 1.18
C LYS A 119 17.71 4.11 1.17
N ARG A 120 16.79 3.99 2.13
CA ARG A 120 15.85 2.87 2.22
C ARG A 120 14.94 2.70 0.98
N THR A 121 14.63 3.79 0.29
CA THR A 121 13.78 3.73 -0.92
C THR A 121 14.60 3.34 -2.15
N LEU A 122 15.89 3.72 -2.17
CA LEU A 122 16.75 3.55 -3.35
C LEU A 122 17.65 2.31 -3.27
N ASP A 123 17.77 1.65 -2.12
CA ASP A 123 18.68 0.51 -1.89
C ASP A 123 18.48 -0.67 -2.88
N ALA A 124 17.29 -0.80 -3.44
CA ALA A 124 16.96 -1.84 -4.44
C ALA A 124 16.76 -1.24 -5.85
N HIS A 125 17.34 -0.07 -6.15
CA HIS A 125 17.22 0.58 -7.44
C HIS A 125 18.59 0.73 -8.10
N ASP A 126 18.86 -0.07 -9.13
CA ASP A 126 20.08 0.04 -9.93
C ASP A 126 20.04 1.25 -10.85
N ARG A 127 18.83 1.63 -11.29
CA ARG A 127 18.61 2.79 -12.17
C ARG A 127 17.39 3.59 -11.73
N VAL A 128 17.52 4.89 -11.86
CA VAL A 128 16.43 5.84 -11.67
C VAL A 128 16.19 6.60 -12.96
N PHE A 129 14.94 6.70 -13.36
CA PHE A 129 14.50 7.46 -14.54
C PHE A 129 13.48 8.53 -14.13
N VAL A 130 13.49 9.66 -14.83
CA VAL A 130 12.55 10.75 -14.61
C VAL A 130 11.91 11.21 -15.90
N ALA A 131 10.61 11.53 -15.82
CA ALA A 131 9.88 12.18 -16.89
C ALA A 131 8.91 13.23 -16.31
N ARG A 132 8.76 14.35 -17.02
CA ARG A 132 7.94 15.48 -16.56
C ARG A 132 6.45 15.13 -16.60
N ASN A 133 5.76 15.28 -15.44
CA ASN A 133 4.31 15.12 -15.29
C ASN A 133 3.73 13.85 -15.96
N LEU A 134 4.56 12.81 -16.12
CA LEU A 134 4.23 11.68 -16.97
C LEU A 134 2.93 10.99 -16.56
N PHE A 135 2.78 10.63 -15.26
CA PHE A 135 1.64 9.83 -14.83
C PHE A 135 0.31 10.61 -14.96
N ALA A 136 0.29 11.88 -14.59
CA ALA A 136 -0.88 12.73 -14.72
C ALA A 136 -1.26 12.96 -16.20
N ASN A 137 -0.25 13.27 -17.02
CA ASN A 137 -0.43 13.51 -18.44
C ASN A 137 -0.85 12.23 -19.19
N ALA A 138 -0.31 11.06 -18.84
CA ALA A 138 -0.70 9.79 -19.43
C ALA A 138 -2.18 9.48 -19.15
N ARG A 139 -2.65 9.71 -17.90
CA ARG A 139 -4.08 9.57 -17.56
C ARG A 139 -4.96 10.52 -18.39
N THR A 140 -4.54 11.78 -18.58
CA THR A 140 -5.26 12.74 -19.38
C THR A 140 -5.25 12.35 -20.87
N TYR A 141 -4.10 11.92 -21.39
CA TYR A 141 -3.98 11.41 -22.76
C TYR A 141 -4.91 10.22 -22.99
N PHE A 142 -4.88 9.23 -22.09
CA PHE A 142 -5.79 8.08 -22.14
C PHE A 142 -7.27 8.48 -22.08
N SER A 143 -7.62 9.46 -21.24
CA SER A 143 -9.02 9.92 -21.14
C SER A 143 -9.57 10.42 -22.46
N ARG A 144 -8.71 11.04 -23.29
CA ARG A 144 -9.05 11.63 -24.60
C ARG A 144 -8.95 10.61 -25.73
N THR A 145 -7.85 9.88 -25.82
CA THR A 145 -7.51 9.03 -26.97
C THR A 145 -7.84 7.57 -26.79
N LYS A 146 -7.99 7.10 -25.54
CA LYS A 146 -8.07 5.68 -25.14
C LYS A 146 -6.80 4.88 -25.46
N GLU A 147 -5.69 5.56 -25.74
CA GLU A 147 -4.40 4.95 -26.05
C GLU A 147 -3.41 5.09 -24.90
N PHE A 148 -2.49 4.11 -24.81
CA PHE A 148 -1.39 4.14 -23.84
C PHE A 148 -0.24 4.98 -24.36
N VAL A 149 0.44 5.69 -23.46
CA VAL A 149 1.69 6.38 -23.76
C VAL A 149 2.79 5.36 -23.93
N ASN A 150 3.49 5.40 -25.07
CA ASN A 150 4.65 4.57 -25.29
C ASN A 150 5.89 5.17 -24.61
N LEU A 151 6.63 4.34 -23.92
CA LEU A 151 7.92 4.70 -23.32
C LEU A 151 9.06 4.05 -24.12
N ALA A 152 10.17 4.76 -24.23
CA ALA A 152 11.40 4.25 -24.82
C ALA A 152 12.56 4.49 -23.84
N PHE A 153 13.19 3.42 -23.38
CA PHE A 153 14.33 3.47 -22.47
C PHE A 153 15.62 3.11 -23.19
N GLU A 154 16.71 3.68 -22.73
CA GLU A 154 18.07 3.35 -23.08
C GLU A 154 18.88 3.08 -21.80
N PRO A 155 19.34 1.83 -21.60
CA PRO A 155 19.10 0.64 -22.41
C PRO A 155 17.66 0.12 -22.33
N ARG A 156 17.24 -0.66 -23.34
CA ARG A 156 15.89 -1.24 -23.44
C ARG A 156 15.63 -2.21 -22.27
N PRO A 157 14.48 -2.14 -21.59
CA PRO A 157 14.09 -3.14 -20.61
C PRO A 157 13.55 -4.42 -21.26
N ASP A 158 13.61 -5.51 -20.52
CA ASP A 158 12.94 -6.76 -20.85
C ASP A 158 11.47 -6.70 -20.38
N ILE A 159 11.24 -6.07 -19.22
CA ILE A 159 9.93 -5.96 -18.60
C ILE A 159 9.66 -4.51 -18.17
N LEU A 160 8.45 -4.01 -18.45
CA LEU A 160 7.83 -2.90 -17.74
C LEU A 160 6.79 -3.46 -16.77
N HIS A 161 6.99 -3.29 -15.47
CA HIS A 161 6.01 -3.70 -14.46
C HIS A 161 5.38 -2.47 -13.80
N CYS A 162 4.17 -2.12 -14.21
CA CYS A 162 3.38 -1.09 -13.56
C CYS A 162 2.78 -1.64 -12.26
N THR A 163 3.20 -1.08 -11.12
CA THR A 163 2.75 -1.50 -9.78
C THR A 163 1.33 -1.02 -9.44
N TYR A 164 0.73 -0.27 -10.35
CA TYR A 164 -0.65 0.21 -10.34
C TYR A 164 -1.13 0.34 -11.79
N PRO A 165 -2.43 0.22 -12.11
CA PRO A 165 -2.93 0.40 -13.48
C PRO A 165 -2.63 1.81 -13.99
N LEU A 166 -1.62 1.91 -14.87
CA LEU A 166 -1.21 3.15 -15.54
C LEU A 166 -1.33 2.97 -17.05
N PRO A 167 -1.76 4.00 -17.79
CA PRO A 167 -1.86 3.93 -19.25
C PRO A 167 -0.48 4.16 -19.91
N LEU A 168 0.49 3.32 -19.55
CA LEU A 168 1.87 3.34 -20.01
C LEU A 168 2.22 1.98 -20.60
N ARG A 169 3.06 1.93 -21.62
CA ARG A 169 3.63 0.69 -22.16
C ARG A 169 5.02 0.90 -22.76
N VAL A 170 5.78 -0.17 -22.90
CA VAL A 170 6.99 -0.26 -23.71
C VAL A 170 6.73 -1.29 -24.81
N LYS A 171 6.63 -0.87 -26.09
CA LYS A 171 6.28 -1.77 -27.21
C LYS A 171 7.24 -2.94 -27.39
N SER A 172 8.47 -2.76 -26.99
CA SER A 172 9.55 -3.72 -27.17
C SER A 172 9.88 -4.54 -25.93
N ALA A 173 9.05 -4.48 -24.88
CA ALA A 173 9.20 -5.21 -23.62
C ALA A 173 7.90 -5.93 -23.27
N ARG A 174 7.98 -6.91 -22.35
CA ARG A 174 6.79 -7.45 -21.70
C ARG A 174 6.19 -6.40 -20.77
N ASN A 175 4.88 -6.23 -20.84
CA ASN A 175 4.16 -5.23 -20.02
C ASN A 175 3.31 -5.95 -18.98
N ILE A 176 3.69 -5.84 -17.71
CA ILE A 176 3.00 -6.40 -16.56
C ILE A 176 2.28 -5.27 -15.81
N TYR A 177 1.10 -5.54 -15.32
CA TYR A 177 0.36 -4.58 -14.49
C TYR A 177 -0.13 -5.26 -13.23
N THR A 178 0.13 -4.64 -12.07
CA THR A 178 -0.51 -5.06 -10.83
C THR A 178 -1.87 -4.39 -10.68
N ILE A 179 -2.90 -5.20 -10.47
CA ILE A 179 -4.25 -4.78 -10.10
C ILE A 179 -4.47 -5.27 -8.66
N HIS A 180 -4.41 -4.36 -7.68
CA HIS A 180 -4.51 -4.69 -6.26
C HIS A 180 -5.90 -5.13 -5.87
N ASP A 181 -6.92 -4.39 -6.32
CA ASP A 181 -8.33 -4.68 -6.09
C ASP A 181 -9.20 -4.01 -7.15
N LEU A 182 -10.47 -4.33 -7.11
CA LEU A 182 -11.51 -3.70 -7.91
C LEU A 182 -12.59 -3.07 -7.02
N VAL A 183 -12.21 -2.59 -5.82
CA VAL A 183 -13.11 -1.92 -4.86
C VAL A 183 -13.96 -0.84 -5.53
N PRO A 184 -13.42 0.06 -6.39
CA PRO A 184 -14.26 1.08 -7.02
C PRO A 184 -15.35 0.53 -7.94
N LEU A 185 -15.25 -0.72 -8.36
CA LEU A 185 -16.26 -1.41 -9.17
C LEU A 185 -17.18 -2.29 -8.33
N ARG A 186 -16.67 -2.92 -7.26
CA ARG A 186 -17.43 -3.77 -6.32
C ARG A 186 -18.25 -2.94 -5.35
N LEU A 187 -17.67 -1.89 -4.79
CA LEU A 187 -18.30 -0.96 -3.84
C LEU A 187 -18.23 0.49 -4.36
N PRO A 188 -18.94 0.82 -5.44
CA PRO A 188 -18.78 2.12 -6.12
C PRO A 188 -19.11 3.33 -5.23
N PHE A 189 -19.91 3.16 -4.20
CA PHE A 189 -20.26 4.21 -3.24
C PHE A 189 -19.15 4.51 -2.23
N THR A 190 -18.11 3.70 -2.15
CA THR A 190 -17.01 3.86 -1.20
C THR A 190 -15.81 4.61 -1.79
N THR A 191 -15.82 5.02 -3.04
CA THR A 191 -14.70 5.68 -3.71
C THR A 191 -15.14 6.87 -4.56
N GLU A 192 -14.29 7.90 -4.70
CA GLU A 192 -14.55 9.09 -5.54
C GLU A 192 -14.10 8.92 -7.00
N ASP A 193 -13.48 7.79 -7.31
CA ASP A 193 -12.97 7.53 -8.66
C ASP A 193 -14.05 7.66 -9.74
N ASN A 194 -13.66 8.15 -10.89
CA ASN A 194 -14.52 8.08 -12.07
C ASN A 194 -14.60 6.64 -12.57
N LYS A 195 -15.65 5.91 -12.14
CA LYS A 195 -15.85 4.48 -12.40
C LYS A 195 -15.81 4.13 -13.89
N ARG A 196 -16.39 4.99 -14.76
CA ARG A 196 -16.36 4.76 -16.21
C ARG A 196 -14.95 4.87 -16.78
N GLN A 197 -14.19 5.84 -16.33
CA GLN A 197 -12.80 6.02 -16.78
C GLN A 197 -11.91 4.90 -16.26
N LEU A 198 -12.04 4.55 -14.98
CA LEU A 198 -11.32 3.44 -14.37
C LEU A 198 -11.63 2.13 -15.07
N PHE A 199 -12.90 1.80 -15.28
CA PHE A 199 -13.30 0.57 -15.96
C PHE A 199 -12.73 0.48 -17.38
N ARG A 200 -12.75 1.59 -18.13
CA ARG A 200 -12.14 1.64 -19.48
C ARG A 200 -10.64 1.40 -19.43
N LEU A 201 -9.95 1.99 -18.45
CA LEU A 201 -8.50 1.77 -18.24
C LEU A 201 -8.22 0.32 -17.92
N LEU A 202 -8.94 -0.27 -16.96
CA LEU A 202 -8.76 -1.67 -16.56
C LEU A 202 -9.06 -2.65 -17.71
N LYS A 203 -10.12 -2.42 -18.50
CA LYS A 203 -10.40 -3.21 -19.71
C LYS A 203 -9.29 -3.10 -20.75
N LYS A 204 -8.70 -1.91 -20.92
CA LYS A 204 -7.57 -1.72 -21.84
C LYS A 204 -6.31 -2.41 -21.30
N VAL A 205 -6.04 -2.30 -19.99
CA VAL A 205 -4.96 -3.06 -19.32
C VAL A 205 -5.15 -4.55 -19.51
N ALA A 206 -6.34 -5.07 -19.23
CA ALA A 206 -6.68 -6.50 -19.41
C ALA A 206 -6.42 -7.01 -20.83
N LYS A 207 -6.63 -6.14 -21.83
CA LYS A 207 -6.38 -6.47 -23.25
C LYS A 207 -4.90 -6.39 -23.62
N GLU A 208 -4.19 -5.36 -23.16
CA GLU A 208 -2.84 -5.01 -23.64
C GLU A 208 -1.71 -5.58 -22.76
N ALA A 209 -2.00 -5.99 -21.52
CA ALA A 209 -1.00 -6.61 -20.66
C ALA A 209 -0.52 -7.94 -21.24
N ASP A 210 0.78 -8.19 -21.16
CA ASP A 210 1.31 -9.53 -21.37
C ASP A 210 0.95 -10.43 -20.18
N HIS A 211 0.93 -9.85 -18.97
CA HIS A 211 0.52 -10.54 -17.73
C HIS A 211 -0.04 -9.57 -16.69
N ILE A 212 -0.91 -10.06 -15.84
CA ILE A 212 -1.47 -9.32 -14.71
C ILE A 212 -1.03 -9.97 -13.42
N VAL A 213 -0.57 -9.14 -12.48
CA VAL A 213 -0.28 -9.56 -11.10
C VAL A 213 -1.38 -9.03 -10.20
N THR A 214 -1.78 -9.83 -9.23
CA THR A 214 -2.70 -9.41 -8.18
C THR A 214 -2.21 -9.87 -6.80
N VAL A 215 -2.92 -9.48 -5.76
CA VAL A 215 -2.44 -9.61 -4.39
C VAL A 215 -3.30 -10.53 -3.51
N SER A 216 -4.32 -11.15 -4.08
CA SER A 216 -5.17 -12.13 -3.39
C SER A 216 -5.96 -12.98 -4.40
N GLU A 217 -6.40 -14.16 -3.98
CA GLU A 217 -7.31 -14.99 -4.79
C GLU A 217 -8.66 -14.31 -4.97
N ASN A 218 -9.10 -13.55 -3.98
CA ASN A 218 -10.32 -12.76 -4.11
C ASN A 218 -10.20 -11.72 -5.24
N SER A 219 -9.10 -10.95 -5.26
CA SER A 219 -8.86 -9.97 -6.33
C SER A 219 -8.67 -10.65 -7.70
N LYS A 220 -8.05 -11.84 -7.74
CA LYS A 220 -7.93 -12.66 -8.96
C LYS A 220 -9.31 -13.02 -9.51
N ARG A 221 -10.22 -13.51 -8.67
CA ARG A 221 -11.61 -13.82 -9.06
C ARG A 221 -12.35 -12.60 -9.60
N ASP A 222 -12.19 -11.44 -8.93
CA ASP A 222 -12.78 -10.19 -9.39
C ASP A 222 -12.28 -9.76 -10.77
N ILE A 223 -10.97 -9.90 -11.02
CA ILE A 223 -10.36 -9.57 -12.31
C ILE A 223 -10.93 -10.47 -13.41
N ILE A 224 -11.05 -11.78 -13.16
CA ILE A 224 -11.65 -12.73 -14.10
C ILE A 224 -13.11 -12.34 -14.38
N GLU A 225 -13.90 -12.16 -13.34
CA GLU A 225 -15.33 -11.90 -13.43
C GLU A 225 -15.65 -10.55 -14.10
N LEU A 226 -15.03 -9.46 -13.62
CA LEU A 226 -15.40 -8.12 -14.06
C LEU A 226 -14.67 -7.68 -15.34
N LEU A 227 -13.44 -8.18 -15.55
CA LEU A 227 -12.63 -7.77 -16.69
C LEU A 227 -12.56 -8.83 -17.79
N GLY A 228 -12.94 -10.09 -17.52
CA GLY A 228 -12.93 -11.18 -18.49
C GLY A 228 -11.51 -11.58 -18.90
N VAL A 229 -10.56 -11.52 -17.99
CA VAL A 229 -9.18 -11.94 -18.23
C VAL A 229 -9.08 -13.45 -18.05
N GLU A 230 -8.39 -14.13 -18.93
CA GLU A 230 -8.09 -15.55 -18.79
C GLU A 230 -7.23 -15.82 -17.55
N GLU A 231 -7.56 -16.85 -16.79
CA GLU A 231 -6.88 -17.17 -15.53
C GLU A 231 -5.38 -17.38 -15.71
N SER A 232 -4.95 -18.00 -16.81
CA SER A 232 -3.55 -18.24 -17.17
C SER A 232 -2.71 -16.96 -17.29
N ARG A 233 -3.36 -15.81 -17.50
CA ARG A 233 -2.72 -14.49 -17.61
C ARG A 233 -2.69 -13.73 -16.28
N ILE A 234 -3.10 -14.35 -15.18
CA ILE A 234 -3.16 -13.70 -13.86
C ILE A 234 -2.40 -14.53 -12.84
N SER A 235 -1.42 -13.94 -12.20
CA SER A 235 -0.72 -14.53 -11.04
C SER A 235 -1.05 -13.77 -9.76
N ASN A 236 -1.35 -14.51 -8.71
CA ASN A 236 -1.46 -13.97 -7.37
C ASN A 236 -0.12 -14.14 -6.64
N THR A 237 0.55 -13.03 -6.37
CA THR A 237 1.79 -13.05 -5.58
C THR A 237 1.56 -12.85 -4.09
N TYR A 238 0.34 -12.50 -3.69
CA TYR A 238 0.02 -11.95 -2.38
C TYR A 238 0.81 -10.66 -2.09
N GLN A 239 0.85 -10.27 -0.83
CA GLN A 239 1.75 -9.23 -0.32
C GLN A 239 2.53 -9.78 0.86
N THR A 240 3.57 -9.06 1.24
CA THR A 240 4.38 -9.35 2.42
C THR A 240 4.68 -8.08 3.19
N VAL A 241 5.09 -8.24 4.43
CA VAL A 241 5.63 -7.18 5.27
C VAL A 241 6.99 -7.61 5.80
N ASP A 242 7.89 -6.64 5.93
CA ASP A 242 9.23 -6.84 6.48
C ASP A 242 9.43 -5.86 7.63
N PHE A 243 9.46 -6.37 8.85
CA PHE A 243 9.78 -5.59 10.03
C PHE A 243 11.21 -5.85 10.47
N PRO A 244 11.98 -4.81 10.83
CA PRO A 244 13.26 -5.00 11.48
C PRO A 244 13.14 -5.95 12.68
N ARG A 245 14.05 -6.90 12.76
CA ARG A 245 14.02 -7.93 13.81
C ARG A 245 14.02 -7.33 15.21
N GLU A 246 14.76 -6.25 15.42
CA GLU A 246 14.78 -5.49 16.66
C GLU A 246 13.41 -4.92 17.07
N TRP A 247 12.49 -4.74 16.12
CA TRP A 247 11.13 -4.27 16.43
C TRP A 247 10.23 -5.43 16.85
N ILE A 248 10.40 -6.59 16.24
CA ILE A 248 9.64 -7.81 16.59
C ILE A 248 10.09 -8.33 17.96
N GLU A 249 11.40 -8.38 18.22
CA GLU A 249 11.99 -8.95 19.42
C GLU A 249 12.11 -7.96 20.59
N ARG A 250 11.68 -6.72 20.41
CA ARG A 250 11.76 -5.67 21.43
C ARG A 250 11.08 -6.13 22.73
N PRO A 251 11.72 -6.03 23.91
CA PRO A 251 11.14 -6.47 25.17
C PRO A 251 9.80 -5.79 25.49
N ALA A 252 8.84 -6.55 26.03
CA ALA A 252 7.53 -6.04 26.40
C ALA A 252 7.59 -4.81 27.34
N ALA A 253 8.53 -4.79 28.28
CA ALA A 253 8.76 -3.65 29.18
C ALA A 253 9.16 -2.36 28.41
N ALA A 254 9.97 -2.49 27.34
CA ALA A 254 10.34 -1.34 26.51
C ALA A 254 9.16 -0.84 25.66
N VAL A 255 8.28 -1.73 25.22
CA VAL A 255 7.01 -1.38 24.55
C VAL A 255 6.10 -0.65 25.53
N ALA A 256 5.91 -1.20 26.76
CA ALA A 256 5.09 -0.60 27.81
C ALA A 256 5.57 0.81 28.19
N ASN A 257 6.88 0.99 28.43
CA ASN A 257 7.44 2.31 28.75
C ASN A 257 7.21 3.34 27.65
N GLN A 258 7.31 2.93 26.38
CA GLN A 258 7.07 3.84 25.25
C GLN A 258 5.58 4.20 25.13
N LEU A 259 4.68 3.25 25.32
CA LEU A 259 3.23 3.49 25.28
C LEU A 259 2.78 4.43 26.40
N GLU A 260 3.22 4.17 27.63
CA GLU A 260 2.90 5.02 28.77
C GLU A 260 3.49 6.42 28.59
N GLY A 261 4.78 6.51 28.21
CA GLY A 261 5.48 7.81 28.10
C GLY A 261 4.95 8.70 26.98
N HIS A 262 4.57 8.13 25.83
CA HIS A 262 4.12 8.92 24.68
C HIS A 262 2.61 9.08 24.60
N PHE A 263 1.85 8.09 25.06
CA PHE A 263 0.41 8.03 24.83
C PHE A 263 -0.41 7.87 26.12
N GLY A 264 0.21 7.60 27.26
CA GLY A 264 -0.50 7.27 28.50
C GLY A 264 -1.31 5.97 28.38
N LEU A 265 -0.91 5.04 27.53
CA LEU A 265 -1.56 3.76 27.27
C LEU A 265 -0.85 2.63 28.00
N GLY A 266 -1.61 1.80 28.71
CA GLY A 266 -1.10 0.58 29.31
C GLY A 266 -0.92 -0.53 28.28
N LEU A 267 0.06 -1.42 28.53
CA LEU A 267 0.32 -2.57 27.70
C LEU A 267 -0.86 -3.54 27.74
N TYR A 268 -1.42 -3.86 26.56
CA TYR A 268 -2.63 -4.70 26.39
C TYR A 268 -3.91 -4.11 27.02
N GLU A 269 -3.94 -2.81 27.24
CA GLU A 269 -5.08 -2.11 27.84
C GLU A 269 -5.88 -1.27 26.86
N TYR A 270 -5.78 -1.53 25.55
CA TYR A 270 -6.55 -0.85 24.51
C TYR A 270 -6.81 -1.73 23.30
N LEU A 271 -7.86 -1.41 22.55
CA LEU A 271 -8.12 -1.90 21.20
C LEU A 271 -7.51 -0.96 20.17
N LEU A 272 -7.09 -1.48 19.04
CA LEU A 272 -6.45 -0.67 18.00
C LEU A 272 -7.13 -0.85 16.64
N PHE A 273 -7.40 0.28 15.99
CA PHE A 273 -7.64 0.35 14.55
C PHE A 273 -6.61 1.30 13.93
N TYR A 274 -6.11 0.97 12.74
CA TYR A 274 -5.24 1.89 11.99
C TYR A 274 -5.48 1.79 10.50
N GLY A 275 -5.39 2.95 9.81
CA GLY A 275 -5.57 3.05 8.37
C GLY A 275 -6.10 4.41 7.92
N ALA A 276 -6.40 4.55 6.63
CA ALA A 276 -7.06 5.73 6.11
C ALA A 276 -8.54 5.76 6.52
N LEU A 277 -9.07 6.95 6.80
CA LEU A 277 -10.52 7.13 7.00
C LEU A 277 -11.22 7.09 5.63
N GLU A 278 -11.50 5.90 5.16
CA GLU A 278 -12.24 5.63 3.92
C GLU A 278 -13.52 4.85 4.25
N PRO A 279 -14.64 5.06 3.55
CA PRO A 279 -15.90 4.36 3.84
C PRO A 279 -15.76 2.84 3.84
N LYS A 280 -14.89 2.27 2.99
CA LYS A 280 -14.64 0.83 2.95
C LYS A 280 -14.02 0.26 4.21
N LYS A 281 -13.34 1.09 5.02
CA LYS A 281 -12.74 0.68 6.31
C LYS A 281 -13.74 0.53 7.43
N ASN A 282 -14.97 1.02 7.22
CA ASN A 282 -16.12 0.79 8.11
C ASN A 282 -15.95 1.33 9.55
N VAL A 283 -15.17 2.43 9.69
CA VAL A 283 -14.81 2.98 11.00
C VAL A 283 -16.04 3.41 11.79
N ARG A 284 -17.08 3.94 11.12
CA ARG A 284 -18.33 4.31 11.78
C ARG A 284 -18.95 3.12 12.51
N ARG A 285 -19.11 1.99 11.79
CA ARG A 285 -19.72 0.78 12.40
C ARG A 285 -18.82 0.18 13.47
N LEU A 286 -17.48 0.29 13.32
CA LEU A 286 -16.55 -0.07 14.39
C LEU A 286 -16.82 0.73 15.66
N ILE A 287 -17.00 2.06 15.55
CA ILE A 287 -17.31 2.94 16.69
C ILE A 287 -18.63 2.55 17.32
N ASP A 288 -19.69 2.37 16.52
CA ASP A 288 -21.00 1.97 17.01
C ASP A 288 -20.95 0.62 17.73
N ALA A 289 -20.24 -0.37 17.16
CA ALA A 289 -20.05 -1.68 17.78
C ALA A 289 -19.20 -1.62 19.06
N TYR A 290 -18.14 -0.81 19.09
CA TYR A 290 -17.34 -0.60 20.30
C TYR A 290 -18.19 -0.01 21.43
N LEU A 291 -19.03 0.97 21.14
CA LEU A 291 -19.92 1.55 22.13
C LEU A 291 -20.97 0.56 22.64
N ALA A 292 -21.46 -0.33 21.77
CA ALA A 292 -22.42 -1.37 22.12
C ALA A 292 -21.77 -2.56 22.87
N SER A 293 -20.47 -2.78 22.74
CA SER A 293 -19.77 -3.93 23.35
C SER A 293 -19.59 -3.85 24.86
N ASP A 294 -19.77 -2.67 25.43
CA ASP A 294 -19.68 -2.37 26.88
C ASP A 294 -18.35 -2.77 27.54
N VAL A 295 -17.25 -2.76 26.78
CA VAL A 295 -15.90 -3.04 27.29
C VAL A 295 -15.30 -1.82 27.99
N ASP A 296 -14.49 -2.04 29.03
CA ASP A 296 -13.87 -0.99 29.85
C ASP A 296 -12.41 -0.70 29.47
N ILE A 297 -12.08 -0.76 28.21
CA ILE A 297 -10.77 -0.36 27.68
C ILE A 297 -10.95 0.55 26.47
N PRO A 298 -10.05 1.51 26.23
CA PRO A 298 -10.21 2.47 25.14
C PRO A 298 -10.02 1.83 23.75
N LEU A 299 -10.69 2.42 22.76
CA LEU A 299 -10.43 2.20 21.33
C LEU A 299 -9.51 3.29 20.81
N VAL A 300 -8.33 2.91 20.38
CA VAL A 300 -7.34 3.80 19.75
C VAL A 300 -7.48 3.73 18.23
N LEU A 301 -7.69 4.87 17.60
CA LEU A 301 -7.81 5.03 16.16
C LEU A 301 -6.58 5.75 15.63
N VAL A 302 -5.66 5.06 14.98
CA VAL A 302 -4.54 5.67 14.25
C VAL A 302 -4.98 5.93 12.82
N VAL A 303 -5.42 7.14 12.54
CA VAL A 303 -6.07 7.48 11.28
C VAL A 303 -5.37 8.65 10.60
N ALA A 304 -4.89 8.43 9.38
CA ALA A 304 -4.46 9.51 8.50
C ALA A 304 -5.68 10.08 7.76
N GLY A 305 -5.64 11.36 7.40
CA GLY A 305 -6.72 12.01 6.66
C GLY A 305 -7.20 11.15 5.48
N GLY A 306 -8.49 10.93 5.40
CA GLY A 306 -9.20 10.24 4.33
C GLY A 306 -10.10 11.22 3.57
N TRP A 307 -10.88 10.69 2.64
CA TRP A 307 -11.89 11.42 1.87
C TRP A 307 -13.28 10.85 2.23
N GLN A 308 -14.34 11.64 2.03
CA GLN A 308 -15.72 11.32 2.46
C GLN A 308 -15.86 10.95 3.95
N ASN A 309 -15.12 11.64 4.81
CA ASN A 309 -15.04 11.33 6.25
C ASN A 309 -15.76 12.36 7.14
N ASP A 310 -16.54 13.28 6.56
CA ASP A 310 -17.19 14.35 7.34
C ASP A 310 -18.13 13.79 8.42
N ALA A 311 -18.81 12.68 8.14
CA ALA A 311 -19.70 12.04 9.11
C ALA A 311 -18.91 11.35 10.24
N GLU A 312 -17.85 10.63 9.90
CA GLU A 312 -16.92 10.00 10.84
C GLU A 312 -16.16 11.07 11.65
N MET A 313 -15.74 12.16 11.00
CA MET A 313 -15.09 13.29 11.66
C MET A 313 -15.99 14.01 12.64
N ARG A 314 -17.28 14.21 12.32
CA ARG A 314 -18.26 14.77 13.24
C ARG A 314 -18.50 13.85 14.44
N LEU A 315 -18.68 12.54 14.21
CA LEU A 315 -18.82 11.57 15.29
C LEU A 315 -17.62 11.56 16.25
N LEU A 316 -16.41 11.75 15.70
CA LEU A 316 -15.18 11.86 16.49
C LEU A 316 -15.06 13.24 17.16
N ALA A 317 -15.49 14.33 16.52
CA ALA A 317 -15.45 15.68 17.08
C ALA A 317 -16.51 15.89 18.18
N ASP A 318 -17.73 15.43 17.97
CA ASP A 318 -18.83 15.55 18.96
C ASP A 318 -18.56 14.73 20.24
N ARG A 319 -17.62 13.78 20.20
CA ARG A 319 -17.25 12.90 21.32
C ARG A 319 -15.82 13.11 21.83
N ASN A 320 -15.04 13.97 21.18
CA ASN A 320 -13.68 14.34 21.60
C ASN A 320 -13.73 15.47 22.64
N GLU A 321 -14.00 15.13 23.89
CA GLU A 321 -13.50 15.93 25.01
C GLU A 321 -12.01 15.64 25.33
N CYS A 322 -11.29 14.93 24.46
CA CYS A 322 -9.91 14.48 24.68
C CYS A 322 -8.99 14.78 23.49
N GLU A 323 -8.72 16.05 23.21
CA GLU A 323 -7.44 16.45 22.63
C GLU A 323 -6.38 16.36 23.76
N GLY A 324 -5.47 15.41 23.60
CA GLY A 324 -4.34 15.20 24.53
C GLY A 324 -4.62 14.07 25.53
N VAL A 325 -4.10 12.88 25.19
CA VAL A 325 -4.08 11.69 26.02
C VAL A 325 -3.44 11.98 27.38
N ARG A 326 -4.21 12.33 28.38
CA ARG A 326 -3.79 12.41 29.79
C ARG A 326 -4.90 12.06 30.79
N LYS A 327 -5.92 11.27 30.40
CA LYS A 327 -6.75 10.60 31.41
C LYS A 327 -6.41 9.13 31.44
N ARG A 328 -5.74 8.72 32.53
CA ARG A 328 -5.50 7.34 32.91
C ARG A 328 -6.80 6.57 32.89
N SER A 329 -6.77 5.40 32.23
CA SER A 329 -7.72 4.29 32.32
C SER A 329 -9.22 4.64 32.21
N GLY A 330 -9.89 3.95 31.31
CA GLY A 330 -11.34 3.96 31.17
C GLY A 330 -11.77 3.92 29.72
N ARG A 331 -13.03 3.58 29.52
CA ARG A 331 -13.73 3.54 28.24
C ARG A 331 -13.66 4.90 27.52
N GLY A 332 -13.21 4.89 26.27
CA GLY A 332 -13.13 6.09 25.44
C GLY A 332 -12.60 5.79 24.03
N ILE A 333 -12.73 6.75 23.14
CA ILE A 333 -12.17 6.67 21.79
C ILE A 333 -11.05 7.68 21.70
N HIS A 334 -9.83 7.22 21.44
CA HIS A 334 -8.65 8.06 21.29
C HIS A 334 -8.23 8.10 19.83
N ARG A 335 -8.21 9.28 19.25
CA ARG A 335 -7.71 9.49 17.91
C ARG A 335 -6.25 9.90 17.95
N LEU A 336 -5.43 9.20 17.21
CA LEU A 336 -4.05 9.58 16.90
C LEU A 336 -3.98 9.90 15.40
N ASP A 337 -3.39 11.03 15.08
CA ASP A 337 -3.08 11.37 13.70
C ASP A 337 -1.89 10.51 13.21
N TYR A 338 -1.27 10.89 12.12
CA TYR A 338 -0.13 10.18 11.57
C TYR A 338 0.97 9.93 12.62
N VAL A 339 1.33 8.67 12.79
CA VAL A 339 2.48 8.24 13.59
C VAL A 339 3.56 7.64 12.69
N SER A 340 4.82 7.64 13.15
CA SER A 340 5.90 6.96 12.43
C SER A 340 5.63 5.45 12.36
N PHE A 341 6.21 4.78 11.36
CA PHE A 341 6.02 3.33 11.22
C PHE A 341 6.56 2.54 12.44
N ALA A 342 7.69 2.97 13.02
CA ALA A 342 8.21 2.38 14.26
C ALA A 342 7.25 2.56 15.44
N THR A 343 6.61 3.72 15.54
CA THR A 343 5.60 4.01 16.56
C THR A 343 4.34 3.16 16.35
N LEU A 344 3.91 2.99 15.08
CA LEU A 344 2.78 2.12 14.75
C LEU A 344 3.03 0.68 15.17
N VAL A 345 4.24 0.15 14.92
CA VAL A 345 4.63 -1.20 15.38
C VAL A 345 4.53 -1.31 16.91
N THR A 346 4.97 -0.29 17.64
CA THR A 346 4.81 -0.25 19.11
C THR A 346 3.34 -0.30 19.52
N LEU A 347 2.48 0.49 18.86
CA LEU A 347 1.04 0.49 19.11
C LEU A 347 0.39 -0.85 18.76
N ILE A 348 0.76 -1.50 17.67
CA ILE A 348 0.22 -2.82 17.30
C ILE A 348 0.63 -3.85 18.37
N ARG A 349 1.90 -3.92 18.73
CA ARG A 349 2.42 -4.89 19.71
C ARG A 349 1.84 -4.72 21.10
N GLY A 350 1.51 -3.50 21.46
CA GLY A 350 0.93 -3.19 22.78
C GLY A 350 -0.58 -3.25 22.85
N ALA A 351 -1.26 -3.40 21.74
CA ALA A 351 -2.72 -3.51 21.71
C ALA A 351 -3.20 -4.86 22.28
N ARG A 352 -4.36 -4.88 22.92
CA ARG A 352 -5.06 -6.11 23.32
C ARG A 352 -5.52 -6.89 22.11
N ALA A 353 -6.05 -6.17 21.10
CA ALA A 353 -6.38 -6.70 19.79
C ALA A 353 -6.42 -5.58 18.74
N VAL A 354 -6.21 -5.94 17.48
CA VAL A 354 -6.50 -5.10 16.31
C VAL A 354 -7.89 -5.45 15.80
N ILE A 355 -8.72 -4.43 15.58
CA ILE A 355 -10.10 -4.59 15.08
C ILE A 355 -10.16 -4.02 13.66
N PHE A 356 -10.44 -4.87 12.67
CA PHE A 356 -10.37 -4.51 11.26
C PHE A 356 -11.62 -4.98 10.45
N PRO A 357 -12.81 -4.39 10.69
CA PRO A 357 -14.07 -4.83 10.10
C PRO A 357 -14.33 -4.20 8.74
N SER A 358 -13.31 -4.12 7.86
CA SER A 358 -13.41 -3.51 6.53
C SER A 358 -14.48 -4.20 5.68
N LEU A 359 -15.22 -3.41 4.89
CA LEU A 359 -16.21 -3.93 3.96
C LEU A 359 -15.57 -4.70 2.79
N TYR A 360 -14.39 -4.25 2.35
CA TYR A 360 -13.68 -4.86 1.24
C TYR A 360 -12.19 -4.47 1.25
N GLU A 361 -11.32 -5.45 1.05
CA GLU A 361 -9.87 -5.26 0.93
C GLU A 361 -9.29 -6.05 -0.24
N GLY A 362 -8.27 -5.49 -0.88
CA GLY A 362 -7.51 -6.23 -1.89
C GLY A 362 -6.62 -7.31 -1.27
N PHE A 363 -6.14 -7.09 -0.04
CA PHE A 363 -5.32 -8.03 0.70
C PHE A 363 -5.59 -7.97 2.21
N GLY A 364 -5.28 -6.85 2.87
CA GLY A 364 -5.42 -6.71 4.32
C GLY A 364 -4.07 -6.64 5.05
N LEU A 365 -3.16 -5.78 4.59
CA LEU A 365 -1.86 -5.57 5.25
C LEU A 365 -1.98 -5.38 6.77
N PRO A 366 -2.95 -4.59 7.32
CA PRO A 366 -3.07 -4.44 8.76
C PRO A 366 -3.32 -5.76 9.51
N VAL A 367 -4.05 -6.69 8.92
CA VAL A 367 -4.27 -8.02 9.50
C VAL A 367 -2.97 -8.81 9.51
N LEU A 368 -2.24 -8.82 8.39
CA LEU A 368 -0.94 -9.49 8.30
C LEU A 368 0.08 -8.87 9.27
N GLU A 369 0.16 -7.54 9.33
CA GLU A 369 1.05 -6.81 10.24
C GLU A 369 0.80 -7.17 11.69
N ALA A 370 -0.45 -7.20 12.13
CA ALA A 370 -0.83 -7.59 13.48
C ALA A 370 -0.45 -9.05 13.78
N MET A 371 -0.70 -9.96 12.85
CA MET A 371 -0.35 -11.39 12.99
C MET A 371 1.15 -11.61 13.07
N VAL A 372 1.96 -10.94 12.24
CA VAL A 372 3.44 -11.00 12.31
C VAL A 372 3.94 -10.55 13.68
N LEU A 373 3.30 -9.55 14.26
CA LEU A 373 3.65 -8.98 15.56
C LEU A 373 3.04 -9.74 16.77
N GLY A 374 2.29 -10.82 16.51
CA GLY A 374 1.67 -11.63 17.55
C GLY A 374 0.47 -10.98 18.24
N THR A 375 -0.12 -9.95 17.65
CA THR A 375 -1.29 -9.26 18.20
C THR A 375 -2.57 -9.94 17.73
N PRO A 376 -3.50 -10.32 18.63
CA PRO A 376 -4.80 -10.88 18.26
C PRO A 376 -5.59 -9.97 17.32
N VAL A 377 -6.36 -10.57 16.40
CA VAL A 377 -7.09 -9.83 15.37
C VAL A 377 -8.57 -10.21 15.37
N VAL A 378 -9.44 -9.19 15.29
CA VAL A 378 -10.83 -9.32 14.84
C VAL A 378 -10.91 -8.72 13.45
N ALA A 379 -11.28 -9.50 12.44
CA ALA A 379 -11.31 -9.07 11.06
C ALA A 379 -12.65 -9.38 10.38
N SER A 380 -12.93 -8.69 9.29
CA SER A 380 -14.09 -9.01 8.45
C SER A 380 -13.93 -10.39 7.80
N ARG A 381 -15.07 -11.08 7.62
CA ARG A 381 -15.15 -12.32 6.85
C ARG A 381 -15.29 -12.11 5.34
N GLU A 382 -15.23 -10.87 4.86
CA GLU A 382 -15.45 -10.50 3.48
C GLU A 382 -14.13 -10.30 2.72
N SER A 383 -14.21 -10.43 1.39
CA SER A 383 -13.13 -10.17 0.43
C SER A 383 -11.86 -11.01 0.67
N ALA A 384 -10.68 -10.40 0.66
CA ALA A 384 -9.40 -11.08 0.86
C ALA A 384 -9.06 -11.38 2.33
N LEU A 385 -9.81 -10.83 3.29
CA LEU A 385 -9.44 -10.94 4.71
C LEU A 385 -9.47 -12.38 5.25
N PRO A 386 -10.44 -13.25 4.90
CA PRO A 386 -10.44 -14.65 5.32
C PRO A 386 -9.22 -15.44 4.83
N GLU A 387 -8.75 -15.20 3.60
CA GLU A 387 -7.59 -15.92 3.06
C GLU A 387 -6.27 -15.47 3.73
N VAL A 388 -6.18 -14.21 4.15
CA VAL A 388 -5.02 -13.70 4.91
C VAL A 388 -5.06 -14.16 6.36
N ALA A 389 -6.21 -14.03 7.01
CA ALA A 389 -6.39 -14.34 8.41
C ALA A 389 -6.38 -15.85 8.71
N GLY A 390 -6.94 -16.67 7.81
CA GLY A 390 -7.15 -18.08 8.07
C GLY A 390 -7.92 -18.30 9.38
N GLU A 391 -7.44 -19.19 10.21
CA GLU A 391 -7.97 -19.47 11.55
C GLU A 391 -7.26 -18.66 12.67
N ALA A 392 -6.43 -17.69 12.31
CA ALA A 392 -5.64 -16.87 13.24
C ALA A 392 -6.31 -15.54 13.60
N ALA A 393 -7.58 -15.35 13.26
CA ALA A 393 -8.38 -14.19 13.64
C ALA A 393 -9.83 -14.59 13.95
N LEU A 394 -10.50 -13.76 14.74
CA LEU A 394 -11.95 -13.86 14.93
C LEU A 394 -12.63 -13.13 13.76
N LEU A 395 -13.33 -13.87 12.91
CA LEU A 395 -13.98 -13.33 11.73
C LEU A 395 -15.42 -12.90 12.02
N VAL A 396 -15.78 -11.72 11.52
CA VAL A 396 -17.10 -11.10 11.73
C VAL A 396 -17.73 -10.65 10.40
N ASP A 397 -19.05 -10.60 10.37
CA ASP A 397 -19.77 -9.90 9.31
C ASP A 397 -19.59 -8.38 9.47
N PRO A 398 -18.96 -7.69 8.49
CA PRO A 398 -18.72 -6.26 8.62
C PRO A 398 -20.01 -5.42 8.53
N TYR A 399 -21.14 -6.02 8.15
CA TYR A 399 -22.44 -5.36 8.08
C TYR A 399 -23.27 -5.56 9.36
N ASP A 400 -22.89 -6.48 10.24
CA ASP A 400 -23.57 -6.79 11.51
C ASP A 400 -22.84 -6.12 12.68
N THR A 401 -23.39 -4.98 13.14
CA THR A 401 -22.82 -4.21 14.27
C THR A 401 -22.83 -5.02 15.58
N ASP A 402 -23.86 -5.83 15.82
CA ASP A 402 -23.97 -6.63 17.04
C ASP A 402 -22.97 -7.78 17.04
N GLN A 403 -22.69 -8.39 15.88
CA GLN A 403 -21.67 -9.42 15.78
C GLN A 403 -20.28 -8.82 16.03
N ILE A 404 -19.99 -7.62 15.49
CA ILE A 404 -18.73 -6.91 15.77
C ILE A 404 -18.64 -6.59 17.26
N ALA A 405 -19.70 -6.10 17.88
CA ALA A 405 -19.73 -5.78 19.31
C ALA A 405 -19.47 -7.04 20.18
N ARG A 406 -20.14 -8.15 19.87
CA ARG A 406 -19.89 -9.43 20.56
C ARG A 406 -18.45 -9.90 20.39
N ALA A 407 -17.89 -9.79 19.20
CA ALA A 407 -16.50 -10.16 18.94
C ALA A 407 -15.51 -9.28 19.72
N ILE A 408 -15.80 -7.97 19.84
CA ILE A 408 -15.03 -7.04 20.68
C ILE A 408 -15.10 -7.47 22.15
N ALA A 409 -16.30 -7.74 22.67
CA ALA A 409 -16.47 -8.21 24.06
C ALA A 409 -15.73 -9.54 24.29
N THR A 410 -15.84 -10.49 23.36
CA THR A 410 -15.18 -11.79 23.43
C THR A 410 -13.65 -11.63 23.48
N ILE A 411 -13.07 -10.88 22.55
CA ILE A 411 -11.60 -10.71 22.47
C ILE A 411 -11.04 -9.95 23.67
N VAL A 412 -11.82 -9.09 24.30
CA VAL A 412 -11.42 -8.36 25.51
C VAL A 412 -11.45 -9.25 26.75
N ASN A 413 -12.47 -10.10 26.89
CA ASN A 413 -12.73 -10.87 28.11
C ASN A 413 -12.09 -12.28 28.11
N ASP A 414 -11.92 -12.91 26.94
CA ASP A 414 -11.38 -14.28 26.80
C ASP A 414 -9.85 -14.23 26.60
N ALA A 415 -9.12 -14.50 27.70
CA ALA A 415 -7.66 -14.53 27.70
C ALA A 415 -7.09 -15.74 26.93
N ASP A 416 -7.75 -16.89 26.99
CA ASP A 416 -7.30 -18.12 26.33
C ASP A 416 -7.44 -17.98 24.82
N LEU A 417 -8.54 -17.42 24.35
CA LEU A 417 -8.72 -17.09 22.92
C LEU A 417 -7.63 -16.14 22.44
N ARG A 418 -7.33 -15.07 23.19
CA ARG A 418 -6.24 -14.14 22.82
C ARG A 418 -4.89 -14.84 22.73
N ALA A 419 -4.57 -15.68 23.72
CA ALA A 419 -3.31 -16.45 23.72
C ALA A 419 -3.23 -17.36 22.51
N GLU A 420 -4.32 -18.03 22.16
CA GLU A 420 -4.37 -18.92 20.99
C GLU A 420 -4.24 -18.14 19.68
N LEU A 421 -4.94 -17.01 19.49
CA LEU A 421 -4.83 -16.18 18.31
C LEU A 421 -3.43 -15.56 18.18
N ALA A 422 -2.82 -15.10 19.27
CA ALA A 422 -1.45 -14.61 19.31
C ALA A 422 -0.44 -15.67 18.90
N ARG A 423 -0.67 -16.95 19.25
CA ARG A 423 0.18 -18.08 18.85
C ARG A 423 -0.03 -18.47 17.38
N ARG A 424 -1.28 -18.47 16.90
CA ARG A 424 -1.61 -18.82 15.50
C ARG A 424 -1.20 -17.75 14.51
N GLY A 425 -1.27 -16.47 14.90
CA GLY A 425 -1.00 -15.33 14.04
C GLY A 425 0.33 -15.43 13.28
N PRO A 426 1.49 -15.54 13.97
CA PRO A 426 2.78 -15.68 13.29
C PRO A 426 2.89 -16.92 12.40
N LEU A 427 2.25 -18.03 12.76
CA LEU A 427 2.23 -19.27 11.94
C LEU A 427 1.47 -19.06 10.64
N GLN A 428 0.32 -18.38 10.67
CA GLN A 428 -0.45 -18.04 9.49
C GLN A 428 0.32 -16.99 8.63
N ALA A 429 0.92 -15.99 9.28
CA ALA A 429 1.67 -14.94 8.62
C ALA A 429 2.91 -15.49 7.87
N ALA A 430 3.51 -16.58 8.33
CA ALA A 430 4.64 -17.24 7.66
C ALA A 430 4.31 -17.69 6.22
N LYS A 431 3.05 -17.91 5.89
CA LYS A 431 2.60 -18.19 4.51
C LYS A 431 2.81 -17.00 3.56
N PHE A 432 2.96 -15.81 4.12
CA PHE A 432 3.15 -14.53 3.44
C PHE A 432 4.53 -13.92 3.75
N SER A 433 5.51 -14.76 4.15
CA SER A 433 6.87 -14.31 4.45
C SER A 433 7.54 -13.70 3.22
N VAL A 434 8.63 -12.95 3.44
CA VAL A 434 9.42 -12.33 2.36
C VAL A 434 9.97 -13.39 1.42
N GLU A 435 10.38 -14.56 1.93
CA GLU A 435 10.89 -15.69 1.15
C GLU A 435 9.80 -16.25 0.23
N ARG A 436 8.60 -16.52 0.77
CA ARG A 436 7.47 -17.01 -0.02
C ARG A 436 7.00 -16.00 -1.06
N TYR A 437 7.03 -14.72 -0.73
CA TYR A 437 6.74 -13.66 -1.68
C TYR A 437 7.76 -13.63 -2.82
N ARG A 438 9.05 -13.75 -2.50
CA ARG A 438 10.14 -13.78 -3.48
C ARG A 438 10.03 -14.98 -4.42
N GLU A 439 9.69 -16.17 -3.90
CA GLU A 439 9.43 -17.38 -4.70
C GLU A 439 8.32 -17.11 -5.74
N ARG A 440 7.17 -16.56 -5.33
CA ARG A 440 6.05 -16.24 -6.23
C ARG A 440 6.42 -15.19 -7.27
N VAL A 441 7.17 -14.17 -6.89
CA VAL A 441 7.67 -13.14 -7.82
C VAL A 441 8.64 -13.77 -8.85
N ALA A 442 9.50 -14.68 -8.41
CA ALA A 442 10.42 -15.41 -9.30
C ALA A 442 9.66 -16.25 -10.33
N GLU A 443 8.60 -16.95 -9.93
CA GLU A 443 7.73 -17.72 -10.83
C GLU A 443 7.10 -16.83 -11.91
N VAL A 444 6.58 -15.65 -11.52
CA VAL A 444 6.00 -14.69 -12.47
C VAL A 444 7.01 -14.25 -13.51
N TYR A 445 8.21 -13.83 -13.10
CA TYR A 445 9.21 -13.33 -14.03
C TYR A 445 9.85 -14.45 -14.86
N ALA A 446 9.95 -15.66 -14.35
CA ALA A 446 10.42 -16.81 -15.10
C ALA A 446 9.44 -17.21 -16.23
N ALA A 447 8.15 -17.15 -15.98
CA ALA A 447 7.11 -17.48 -16.97
C ALA A 447 7.03 -16.47 -18.15
N LEU A 448 7.66 -15.30 -18.02
CA LEU A 448 7.59 -14.22 -19.01
C LEU A 448 8.90 -14.01 -19.80
N ARG A 449 9.81 -14.94 -19.71
CA ARG A 449 11.06 -14.96 -20.48
C ARG A 449 10.90 -15.23 -21.96
#